data_6d0856f30babdaf0a056ed0fe526100b
#
_entry.id   6d0856f30babdaf0a056ed0fe526100b
#
_cell.length_a   1.000
_cell.length_b   1.000
_cell.length_c   1.000
_cell.angle_alpha   90.00
_cell.angle_beta   90.00
_cell.angle_gamma   90.00
#
_symmetry.space_group_name_H-M   'P 1'
#
loop_
_entity.id
_entity.type
_entity.pdbx_description
1 polymer ?
#
loop_
_entity_poly.entity_id
_entity_poly.type
_entity_poly.pdbx_seq_one_letter_code
_entity_poly.pdbx_strand_id
1 'polypeptide(L)'
;QDVTHFVSACNSMSVMTTDRVLAECGIEQGRYVDVLRAFKNYATFNEGSRVLVLGTHATIASGAYQEVLRDKNVEVEEYAYKALAGAIEKEADEQDLYELVLMSIIYAREKKVTHILYGCTHYPLVDAIFRRCAKDFEWEVTFVDPAVYVGKAVNIWGLEGGKSTA
;
A
#
# COMPACT_ATOMS: atom_id res chain seq x y z
N GLN A 1 2.91 -30.84 -2.01
CA GLN A 1 1.65 -30.03 -2.05
C GLN A 1 1.73 -29.13 -3.27
N ASP A 2 0.77 -29.24 -4.16
CA ASP A 2 0.71 -28.40 -5.34
C ASP A 2 0.11 -27.05 -4.93
N VAL A 3 0.91 -25.98 -5.05
CA VAL A 3 0.45 -24.63 -4.84
C VAL A 3 -0.40 -24.21 -6.05
N THR A 4 -1.65 -23.85 -5.81
CA THR A 4 -2.60 -23.51 -6.87
C THR A 4 -2.94 -22.03 -6.93
N HIS A 5 -2.74 -21.30 -5.86
CA HIS A 5 -3.04 -19.87 -5.75
C HIS A 5 -1.87 -19.11 -5.12
N PHE A 6 -1.66 -17.89 -5.58
CA PHE A 6 -0.52 -17.06 -5.20
C PHE A 6 -0.99 -15.70 -4.72
N VAL A 7 -0.47 -15.27 -3.58
CA VAL A 7 -0.71 -13.93 -3.04
C VAL A 7 0.62 -13.21 -2.87
N SER A 8 0.73 -12.02 -3.45
CA SER A 8 1.86 -11.13 -3.20
C SER A 8 1.43 -9.97 -2.30
N ALA A 9 1.93 -9.98 -1.06
CA ALA A 9 1.66 -8.92 -0.07
C ALA A 9 2.78 -7.86 -0.02
N CYS A 10 3.39 -7.54 -1.14
CA CYS A 10 4.47 -6.56 -1.24
C CYS A 10 4.20 -5.57 -2.37
N ASN A 11 4.16 -4.27 -2.06
CA ASN A 11 3.91 -3.23 -3.07
C ASN A 11 4.98 -3.23 -4.18
N SER A 12 6.26 -3.28 -3.81
CA SER A 12 7.35 -3.30 -4.80
C SER A 12 7.31 -4.54 -5.70
N MET A 13 6.93 -5.69 -5.16
CA MET A 13 6.70 -6.91 -5.96
C MET A 13 5.49 -6.76 -6.87
N SER A 14 4.38 -6.21 -6.36
CA SER A 14 3.14 -6.02 -7.12
C SER A 14 3.37 -5.19 -8.38
N VAL A 15 4.13 -4.08 -8.28
CA VAL A 15 4.40 -3.22 -9.44
C VAL A 15 5.37 -3.85 -10.46
N MET A 16 6.14 -4.85 -10.05
CA MET A 16 7.06 -5.61 -10.93
C MET A 16 6.40 -6.82 -11.57
N THR A 17 5.34 -7.36 -10.98
CA THR A 17 4.67 -8.59 -11.45
C THR A 17 3.61 -8.25 -12.50
N THR A 18 4.04 -8.16 -13.74
CA THR A 18 3.16 -7.94 -14.90
C THR A 18 2.46 -9.24 -15.33
N ASP A 19 1.41 -9.11 -16.14
CA ASP A 19 0.73 -10.28 -16.73
C ASP A 19 1.68 -11.13 -17.58
N ARG A 20 2.68 -10.50 -18.21
CA ARG A 20 3.73 -11.20 -18.94
C ARG A 20 4.57 -12.09 -18.01
N VAL A 21 4.98 -11.57 -16.86
CA VAL A 21 5.75 -12.34 -15.86
C VAL A 21 4.94 -13.54 -15.36
N LEU A 22 3.64 -13.34 -15.08
CA LEU A 22 2.75 -14.45 -14.68
C LEU A 22 2.66 -15.54 -15.76
N ALA A 23 2.49 -15.14 -17.01
CA ALA A 23 2.43 -16.06 -18.14
C ALA A 23 3.75 -16.83 -18.34
N GLU A 24 4.89 -16.17 -18.23
CA GLU A 24 6.22 -16.81 -18.29
C GLU A 24 6.44 -17.81 -17.14
N CYS A 25 5.81 -17.58 -15.97
CA CYS A 25 5.83 -18.50 -14.83
C CYS A 25 4.74 -19.57 -14.89
N GLY A 26 3.90 -19.59 -15.93
CA GLY A 26 2.78 -20.54 -16.04
C GLY A 26 1.65 -20.31 -15.01
N ILE A 27 1.54 -19.10 -14.47
CA ILE A 27 0.54 -18.71 -13.48
C ILE A 27 -0.64 -18.04 -14.20
N GLU A 28 -1.83 -18.65 -14.10
CA GLU A 28 -3.06 -18.04 -14.58
C GLU A 28 -3.42 -16.81 -13.75
N GLN A 29 -3.85 -15.72 -14.42
CA GLN A 29 -4.20 -14.46 -13.73
C GLN A 29 -5.25 -14.64 -12.63
N GLY A 30 -6.23 -15.52 -12.83
CA GLY A 30 -7.28 -15.82 -11.85
C GLY A 30 -6.77 -16.51 -10.58
N ARG A 31 -5.54 -17.00 -10.57
CA ARG A 31 -4.88 -17.67 -9.45
C ARG A 31 -3.83 -16.79 -8.75
N TYR A 32 -3.71 -15.53 -9.16
CA TYR A 32 -2.78 -14.59 -8.59
C TYR A 32 -3.49 -13.31 -8.15
N VAL A 33 -3.20 -12.88 -6.94
CA VAL A 33 -3.61 -11.57 -6.44
C VAL A 33 -2.43 -10.88 -5.77
N ASP A 34 -2.34 -9.58 -5.97
CA ASP A 34 -1.39 -8.72 -5.28
C ASP A 34 -2.05 -7.45 -4.74
N VAL A 35 -1.29 -6.70 -3.98
CA VAL A 35 -1.75 -5.47 -3.33
C VAL A 35 -2.28 -4.45 -4.35
N LEU A 36 -1.57 -4.26 -5.47
CA LEU A 36 -1.94 -3.26 -6.48
C LEU A 36 -3.21 -3.65 -7.24
N ARG A 37 -3.32 -4.93 -7.69
CA ARG A 37 -4.52 -5.43 -8.36
C ARG A 37 -5.74 -5.39 -7.45
N ALA A 38 -5.59 -5.81 -6.19
CA ALA A 38 -6.66 -5.74 -5.21
C ALA A 38 -7.09 -4.30 -4.96
N PHE A 39 -6.14 -3.39 -4.78
CA PHE A 39 -6.42 -1.96 -4.63
C PHE A 39 -7.14 -1.38 -5.86
N LYS A 40 -6.68 -1.67 -7.07
CA LYS A 40 -7.32 -1.25 -8.32
C LYS A 40 -8.79 -1.63 -8.36
N ASN A 41 -9.11 -2.87 -7.98
CA ASN A 41 -10.44 -3.43 -8.12
C ASN A 41 -11.42 -2.98 -7.03
N TYR A 42 -10.94 -2.72 -5.80
CA TYR A 42 -11.82 -2.55 -4.63
C TYR A 42 -11.73 -1.18 -3.95
N ALA A 43 -10.68 -0.40 -4.19
CA ALA A 43 -10.58 0.92 -3.57
C ALA A 43 -11.52 1.93 -4.23
N THR A 44 -12.17 2.74 -3.40
CA THR A 44 -13.04 3.85 -3.84
C THR A 44 -12.63 5.13 -3.14
N PHE A 45 -12.81 6.25 -3.81
CA PHE A 45 -12.53 7.59 -3.28
C PHE A 45 -13.69 8.51 -3.58
N ASN A 46 -13.86 9.51 -2.73
CA ASN A 46 -14.84 10.57 -2.97
C ASN A 46 -14.31 11.54 -4.04
N GLU A 47 -15.22 12.19 -4.73
CA GLU A 47 -14.87 13.25 -5.67
C GLU A 47 -14.08 14.36 -4.97
N GLY A 48 -13.03 14.86 -5.62
CA GLY A 48 -12.15 15.88 -5.08
C GLY A 48 -11.11 15.35 -4.07
N SER A 49 -11.03 14.03 -3.87
CA SER A 49 -9.96 13.46 -3.05
C SER A 49 -8.60 13.77 -3.63
N ARG A 50 -7.66 14.14 -2.75
CA ARG A 50 -6.24 14.28 -3.08
C ARG A 50 -5.46 13.24 -2.29
N VAL A 51 -4.80 12.31 -2.99
CA VAL A 51 -4.14 11.15 -2.41
C VAL A 51 -2.63 11.30 -2.49
N LEU A 52 -1.94 11.23 -1.36
CA LEU A 52 -0.50 11.05 -1.32
C LEU A 52 -0.17 9.56 -1.32
N VAL A 53 0.51 9.09 -2.34
CA VAL A 53 1.15 7.76 -2.34
C VAL A 53 2.49 7.88 -1.64
N LEU A 54 2.59 7.37 -0.43
CA LEU A 54 3.84 7.29 0.33
C LEU A 54 4.43 5.89 0.13
N GLY A 55 5.55 5.78 -0.58
CA GLY A 55 6.05 4.47 -0.99
C GLY A 55 7.57 4.37 -1.05
N THR A 56 8.05 3.17 -1.38
CA THR A 56 9.47 2.98 -1.71
C THR A 56 9.81 3.64 -3.05
N HIS A 57 11.08 3.87 -3.30
CA HIS A 57 11.51 4.43 -4.59
C HIS A 57 11.04 3.57 -5.78
N ALA A 58 11.11 2.25 -5.67
CA ALA A 58 10.66 1.33 -6.73
C ALA A 58 9.14 1.45 -6.99
N THR A 59 8.35 1.55 -5.91
CA THR A 59 6.89 1.72 -6.03
C THR A 59 6.53 3.03 -6.72
N ILE A 60 7.15 4.14 -6.31
CA ILE A 60 6.87 5.46 -6.90
C ILE A 60 7.40 5.54 -8.34
N ALA A 61 8.63 5.12 -8.59
CA ALA A 61 9.22 5.16 -9.93
C ALA A 61 8.46 4.32 -10.97
N SER A 62 7.67 3.33 -10.53
CA SER A 62 6.83 2.53 -11.43
C SER A 62 5.64 3.29 -12.01
N GLY A 63 5.17 4.36 -11.35
CA GLY A 63 3.95 5.09 -11.72
C GLY A 63 2.64 4.29 -11.59
N ALA A 64 2.70 3.05 -11.09
CA ALA A 64 1.55 2.13 -11.10
C ALA A 64 0.38 2.62 -10.24
N TYR A 65 0.64 3.20 -9.07
CA TYR A 65 -0.43 3.80 -8.26
C TYR A 65 -1.01 5.05 -8.90
N GLN A 66 -0.18 5.86 -9.55
CA GLN A 66 -0.65 7.04 -10.28
C GLN A 66 -1.60 6.66 -11.40
N GLU A 67 -1.28 5.59 -12.15
CA GLU A 67 -2.16 5.07 -13.21
C GLU A 67 -3.50 4.60 -12.63
N VAL A 68 -3.48 3.77 -11.58
CA VAL A 68 -4.69 3.25 -10.93
C VAL A 68 -5.55 4.36 -10.33
N LEU A 69 -4.95 5.37 -9.71
CA LEU A 69 -5.67 6.48 -9.07
C LEU A 69 -6.23 7.47 -10.11
N ARG A 70 -5.55 7.65 -11.25
CA ARG A 70 -6.09 8.45 -12.36
C ARG A 70 -7.43 7.90 -12.84
N ASP A 71 -7.55 6.59 -12.96
CA ASP A 71 -8.80 5.92 -13.34
C ASP A 71 -9.93 6.13 -12.31
N LYS A 72 -9.58 6.56 -11.10
CA LYS A 72 -10.53 6.84 -9.99
C LYS A 72 -10.87 8.32 -9.85
N ASN A 73 -10.41 9.16 -10.76
CA ASN A 73 -10.66 10.60 -10.80
C ASN A 73 -10.25 11.34 -9.51
N VAL A 74 -9.07 11.02 -8.98
CA VAL A 74 -8.45 11.67 -7.83
C VAL A 74 -7.16 12.38 -8.20
N GLU A 75 -6.82 13.45 -7.48
CA GLU A 75 -5.51 14.08 -7.60
C GLU A 75 -4.46 13.25 -6.86
N VAL A 76 -3.29 13.07 -7.48
CA VAL A 76 -2.23 12.22 -6.93
C VAL A 76 -0.97 13.02 -6.68
N GLU A 77 -0.48 12.94 -5.46
CA GLU A 77 0.87 13.33 -5.04
C GLU A 77 1.66 12.06 -4.75
N GLU A 78 2.96 12.09 -4.98
CA GLU A 78 3.83 10.95 -4.73
C GLU A 78 5.04 11.36 -3.89
N TYR A 79 5.40 10.53 -2.92
CA TYR A 79 6.57 10.76 -2.08
C TYR A 79 7.33 9.45 -1.86
N ALA A 80 8.52 9.38 -2.45
CA ALA A 80 9.42 8.23 -2.28
C ALA A 80 10.19 8.36 -0.96
N TYR A 81 9.88 7.47 0.01
CA TYR A 81 10.45 7.56 1.34
C TYR A 81 11.12 6.26 1.78
N LYS A 82 12.37 6.08 1.37
CA LYS A 82 13.15 4.87 1.66
C LYS A 82 13.51 4.72 3.15
N ALA A 83 13.77 5.82 3.84
CA ALA A 83 14.30 5.79 5.20
C ALA A 83 13.35 5.10 6.18
N LEU A 84 12.04 5.34 6.08
CA LEU A 84 11.05 4.79 7.01
C LEU A 84 10.97 3.26 6.96
N ALA A 85 10.94 2.66 5.76
CA ALA A 85 10.89 1.21 5.64
C ALA A 85 12.11 0.55 6.29
N GLY A 86 13.31 1.09 6.03
CA GLY A 86 14.54 0.58 6.63
C GLY A 86 14.64 0.78 8.14
N ALA A 87 14.04 1.84 8.69
CA ALA A 87 13.97 2.06 10.13
C ALA A 87 13.02 1.05 10.81
N ILE A 88 11.87 0.79 10.19
CA ILE A 88 10.91 -0.23 10.69
C ILE A 88 11.56 -1.62 10.69
N GLU A 89 12.23 -2.02 9.60
CA GLU A 89 12.91 -3.32 9.50
C GLU A 89 14.01 -3.50 10.53
N LYS A 90 14.65 -2.41 10.97
CA LYS A 90 15.71 -2.42 11.99
C LYS A 90 15.18 -2.25 13.41
N GLU A 91 13.86 -2.23 13.57
CA GLU A 91 13.22 -2.03 14.88
C GLU A 91 13.75 -0.75 15.58
N ALA A 92 13.88 0.35 14.81
CA ALA A 92 14.28 1.65 15.34
C ALA A 92 13.37 2.06 16.49
N ASP A 93 13.88 2.87 17.41
CA ASP A 93 13.07 3.32 18.53
C ASP A 93 11.89 4.22 18.10
N GLU A 94 10.95 4.37 19.01
CA GLU A 94 9.69 5.09 18.71
C GLU A 94 9.93 6.56 18.37
N GLN A 95 10.96 7.18 18.96
CA GLN A 95 11.28 8.58 18.69
C GLN A 95 11.83 8.76 17.28
N ASP A 96 12.74 7.90 16.86
CA ASP A 96 13.29 7.90 15.50
C ASP A 96 12.19 7.66 14.46
N LEU A 97 11.30 6.68 14.73
CA LEU A 97 10.15 6.41 13.86
C LEU A 97 9.18 7.61 13.79
N TYR A 98 8.95 8.28 14.94
CA TYR A 98 8.11 9.47 14.99
C TYR A 98 8.68 10.60 14.12
N GLU A 99 9.98 10.89 14.21
CA GLU A 99 10.64 11.94 13.44
C GLU A 99 10.58 11.65 11.93
N LEU A 100 10.78 10.39 11.54
CA LEU A 100 10.64 9.97 10.14
C LEU A 100 9.18 10.13 9.65
N VAL A 101 8.21 9.68 10.43
CA VAL A 101 6.79 9.83 10.06
C VAL A 101 6.40 11.31 9.99
N LEU A 102 6.87 12.13 10.93
CA LEU A 102 6.60 13.55 10.99
C LEU A 102 6.97 14.26 9.68
N MET A 103 8.12 13.95 9.08
CA MET A 103 8.53 14.54 7.81
C MET A 103 7.52 14.26 6.68
N SER A 104 6.97 13.05 6.63
CA SER A 104 5.95 12.70 5.63
C SER A 104 4.60 13.38 5.90
N ILE A 105 4.23 13.57 7.17
CA ILE A 105 3.01 14.30 7.58
C ILE A 105 3.12 15.79 7.22
N ILE A 106 4.26 16.42 7.47
CA ILE A 106 4.49 17.83 7.09
C ILE A 106 4.34 17.98 5.58
N TYR A 107 5.00 17.13 4.79
CA TYR A 107 4.89 17.16 3.33
C TYR A 107 3.43 16.98 2.87
N ALA A 108 2.74 15.97 3.39
CA ALA A 108 1.35 15.69 3.05
C ALA A 108 0.41 16.89 3.36
N ARG A 109 0.62 17.52 4.50
CA ARG A 109 -0.17 18.69 4.93
C ARG A 109 0.08 19.91 4.02
N GLU A 110 1.33 20.19 3.65
CA GLU A 110 1.67 21.25 2.71
C GLU A 110 0.99 21.04 1.34
N LYS A 111 0.88 19.80 0.89
CA LYS A 111 0.19 19.40 -0.33
C LYS A 111 -1.34 19.36 -0.19
N LYS A 112 -1.88 19.60 1.02
CA LYS A 112 -3.31 19.60 1.32
C LYS A 112 -4.00 18.29 0.90
N VAL A 113 -3.33 17.16 1.10
CA VAL A 113 -3.90 15.86 0.76
C VAL A 113 -5.01 15.49 1.75
N THR A 114 -5.97 14.73 1.27
CA THR A 114 -7.09 14.20 2.08
C THR A 114 -6.86 12.76 2.50
N HIS A 115 -6.00 12.06 1.78
CA HIS A 115 -5.67 10.65 2.03
C HIS A 115 -4.16 10.42 1.92
N ILE A 116 -3.62 9.60 2.82
CA ILE A 116 -2.26 9.05 2.71
C ILE A 116 -2.38 7.55 2.45
N LEU A 117 -1.89 7.10 1.30
CA LEU A 117 -1.88 5.70 0.91
C LEU A 117 -0.52 5.08 1.21
N TYR A 118 -0.53 3.99 1.96
CA TYR A 118 0.67 3.24 2.31
C TYR A 118 1.16 2.38 1.12
N GLY A 119 1.96 2.98 0.25
CA GLY A 119 2.61 2.29 -0.88
C GLY A 119 3.80 1.41 -0.49
N CYS A 120 3.87 1.02 0.78
CA CYS A 120 4.81 0.04 1.33
C CYS A 120 4.13 -0.73 2.46
N THR A 121 4.22 -2.05 2.44
CA THR A 121 3.58 -2.93 3.43
C THR A 121 4.18 -2.87 4.84
N HIS A 122 5.32 -2.19 5.01
CA HIS A 122 5.88 -1.90 6.33
C HIS A 122 5.17 -0.75 7.04
N TYR A 123 4.63 0.23 6.30
CA TYR A 123 4.09 1.46 6.91
C TYR A 123 2.88 1.23 7.83
N PRO A 124 1.95 0.30 7.54
CA PRO A 124 0.88 -0.04 8.49
C PRO A 124 1.37 -0.49 9.86
N LEU A 125 2.59 -1.03 9.99
CA LEU A 125 3.17 -1.43 11.28
C LEU A 125 3.39 -0.25 12.22
N VAL A 126 3.49 0.95 11.68
CA VAL A 126 3.64 2.21 12.44
C VAL A 126 2.43 3.16 12.26
N ASP A 127 1.27 2.63 11.87
CA ASP A 127 0.03 3.42 11.67
C ASP A 127 -0.35 4.25 12.90
N ALA A 128 -0.13 3.72 14.10
CA ALA A 128 -0.37 4.45 15.34
C ALA A 128 0.48 5.73 15.44
N ILE A 129 1.72 5.70 14.96
CA ILE A 129 2.61 6.88 14.92
C ILE A 129 2.10 7.88 13.89
N PHE A 130 1.68 7.44 12.71
CA PHE A 130 1.08 8.30 11.69
C PHE A 130 -0.15 9.03 12.23
N ARG A 131 -1.05 8.32 12.89
CA ARG A 131 -2.26 8.91 13.48
C ARG A 131 -1.95 9.88 14.61
N ARG A 132 -0.95 9.57 15.45
CA ARG A 132 -0.48 10.47 16.50
C ARG A 132 0.06 11.77 15.90
N CYS A 133 0.95 11.69 14.90
CA CYS A 133 1.48 12.86 14.22
C CYS A 133 0.36 13.73 13.60
N ALA A 134 -0.60 13.12 12.91
CA ALA A 134 -1.71 13.88 12.33
C ALA A 134 -2.54 14.60 13.42
N LYS A 135 -2.80 13.91 14.54
CA LYS A 135 -3.52 14.47 15.70
C LYS A 135 -2.77 15.63 16.34
N ASP A 136 -1.45 15.53 16.48
CA ASP A 136 -0.61 16.61 17.06
C ASP A 136 -0.66 17.89 16.22
N PHE A 137 -0.97 17.77 14.93
CA PHE A 137 -1.22 18.89 14.02
C PHE A 137 -2.69 19.28 13.88
N GLU A 138 -3.60 18.68 14.66
CA GLU A 138 -5.05 18.89 14.54
C GLU A 138 -5.53 18.71 13.07
N TRP A 139 -4.96 17.74 12.37
CA TRP A 139 -5.20 17.54 10.95
C TRP A 139 -5.97 16.24 10.70
N GLU A 140 -7.15 16.39 10.06
CA GLU A 140 -7.96 15.27 9.61
C GLU A 140 -7.47 14.75 8.27
N VAL A 141 -6.99 13.52 8.26
CA VAL A 141 -6.53 12.81 7.08
C VAL A 141 -6.90 11.33 7.17
N THR A 142 -7.26 10.73 6.05
CA THR A 142 -7.56 9.29 5.98
C THR A 142 -6.31 8.52 5.61
N PHE A 143 -5.96 7.51 6.41
CA PHE A 143 -4.89 6.58 6.09
C PHE A 143 -5.47 5.35 5.39
N VAL A 144 -4.86 4.98 4.25
CA VAL A 144 -5.32 3.90 3.38
C VAL A 144 -4.23 2.83 3.30
N ASP A 145 -4.52 1.66 3.86
CA ASP A 145 -3.68 0.47 3.67
C ASP A 145 -4.23 -0.36 2.50
N PRO A 146 -3.53 -0.41 1.36
CA PRO A 146 -4.00 -1.16 0.21
C PRO A 146 -4.00 -2.68 0.44
N ALA A 147 -3.25 -3.20 1.42
CA ALA A 147 -3.23 -4.63 1.74
C ALA A 147 -4.58 -5.15 2.27
N VAL A 148 -5.43 -4.31 2.86
CA VAL A 148 -6.77 -4.72 3.32
C VAL A 148 -7.66 -5.21 2.16
N TYR A 149 -7.40 -4.77 0.94
CA TYR A 149 -8.16 -5.18 -0.23
C TYR A 149 -7.76 -6.58 -0.73
N VAL A 150 -6.56 -7.06 -0.38
CA VAL A 150 -6.12 -8.41 -0.72
C VAL A 150 -7.03 -9.45 -0.08
N GLY A 151 -7.43 -9.25 1.18
CA GLY A 151 -8.40 -10.12 1.85
C GLY A 151 -9.74 -10.22 1.10
N LYS A 152 -10.23 -9.09 0.56
CA LYS A 152 -11.46 -9.09 -0.27
C LYS A 152 -11.27 -9.88 -1.57
N ALA A 153 -10.12 -9.73 -2.22
CA ALA A 153 -9.82 -10.46 -3.45
C ALA A 153 -9.67 -11.97 -3.24
N VAL A 154 -9.02 -12.39 -2.16
CA VAL A 154 -8.83 -13.82 -1.82
C VAL A 154 -10.14 -14.50 -1.44
N ASN A 155 -11.07 -13.80 -0.80
CA ASN A 155 -12.38 -14.35 -0.44
C ASN A 155 -13.19 -14.82 -1.66
N ILE A 156 -12.94 -14.27 -2.85
CA ILE A 156 -13.61 -14.69 -4.10
C ILE A 156 -13.20 -16.12 -4.50
N TRP A 157 -12.03 -16.58 -4.08
CA TRP A 157 -11.58 -17.95 -4.39
C TRP A 157 -12.34 -19.04 -3.63
N GLY A 158 -13.19 -18.65 -2.64
CA GLY A 158 -13.96 -19.60 -1.85
C GLY A 158 -13.07 -20.60 -1.10
N LEU A 159 -11.82 -20.23 -0.83
CA LEU A 159 -10.88 -21.05 -0.08
C LEU A 159 -11.36 -21.05 1.38
N GLU A 160 -12.12 -22.10 1.75
CA GLU A 160 -12.41 -22.37 3.16
C GLU A 160 -11.08 -22.54 3.89
N GLY A 161 -10.94 -21.85 5.04
CA GLY A 161 -9.73 -21.87 5.82
C GLY A 161 -9.33 -23.32 6.16
N GLY A 162 -8.34 -23.82 5.44
CA GLY A 162 -7.76 -25.12 5.74
C GLY A 162 -7.25 -25.08 7.18
N LYS A 163 -7.66 -26.05 8.00
CA LYS A 163 -7.09 -26.24 9.33
C LYS A 163 -5.58 -26.37 9.14
N SER A 164 -4.81 -25.42 9.68
CA SER A 164 -3.35 -25.57 9.78
C SER A 164 -3.08 -26.85 10.56
N THR A 165 -2.60 -27.84 9.88
CA THR A 165 -1.98 -28.99 10.55
C THR A 165 -0.56 -28.52 10.93
N ALA A 166 -0.40 -28.22 12.21
CA ALA A 166 0.90 -27.97 12.84
C ALA A 166 1.80 -29.20 12.74
#